data_6ffb8f71d563365fa66b71b897033360
#
_entry.id   6ffb8f71d563365fa66b71b897033360
#
_cell.length_a   1.000
_cell.length_b   1.000
_cell.length_c   1.000
_cell.angle_alpha   90.00
_cell.angle_beta   90.00
_cell.angle_gamma   90.00
#
_symmetry.space_group_name_H-M   'P 1'
#
loop_
_entity.id
_entity.type
_entity.pdbx_description
1 polymer ?
#
loop_
_entity_poly.entity_id
_entity_poly.type
_entity_poly.pdbx_seq_one_letter_code
_entity_poly.pdbx_strand_id
1 'polypeptide(L)'
;DYNTAYTSISNYLRNDSGFAKSVANNLYSPRMNNDSVRVLLLILKIFTYGFIILISLIVIANIFNTISTNVMLRRKEFAMLKSVGMTLGGFDRMMNYECLLYGVKGLLFGLPLAFLLNFAIYHSLLGAMDVGFQIPWGSVAIVVLGVFVVVFASMMYSMHKIKKDNPIEALKNDNI
;
A
#
# COMPACT_ATOMS: atom_id res chain seq x y z
N ASP A 1 8.89 -28.61 -30.25
CA ASP A 1 8.66 -27.34 -29.56
C ASP A 1 8.25 -26.27 -30.57
N TYR A 2 7.24 -25.44 -30.24
CA TYR A 2 6.67 -24.44 -31.16
C TYR A 2 7.75 -23.46 -31.70
N ASN A 3 8.66 -23.01 -30.85
CA ASN A 3 9.72 -22.08 -31.26
C ASN A 3 10.70 -22.72 -32.21
N THR A 4 11.01 -24.01 -32.01
CA THR A 4 11.89 -24.77 -32.92
C THR A 4 11.22 -24.98 -34.26
N ALA A 5 9.93 -25.34 -34.26
CA ALA A 5 9.15 -25.51 -35.50
C ALA A 5 9.01 -24.16 -36.28
N TYR A 6 8.69 -23.08 -35.57
CA TYR A 6 8.59 -21.74 -36.14
C TYR A 6 9.90 -21.28 -36.78
N THR A 7 11.04 -21.41 -36.06
CA THR A 7 12.35 -21.04 -36.60
C THR A 7 12.78 -21.91 -37.76
N SER A 8 12.49 -23.21 -37.73
CA SER A 8 12.78 -24.12 -38.86
C SER A 8 11.99 -23.75 -40.10
N ILE A 9 10.68 -23.51 -39.96
CA ILE A 9 9.81 -23.12 -41.06
C ILE A 9 10.21 -21.74 -41.61
N SER A 10 10.46 -20.76 -40.75
CA SER A 10 10.87 -19.43 -41.20
C SER A 10 12.21 -19.42 -41.92
N ASN A 11 13.17 -20.23 -41.48
CA ASN A 11 14.47 -20.39 -42.11
C ASN A 11 14.35 -21.10 -43.44
N TYR A 12 13.50 -22.13 -43.57
CA TYR A 12 13.23 -22.83 -44.79
C TYR A 12 12.63 -21.89 -45.83
N LEU A 13 11.57 -21.13 -45.46
CA LEU A 13 10.93 -20.16 -46.34
C LEU A 13 11.85 -18.98 -46.73
N ARG A 14 12.78 -18.57 -45.84
CA ARG A 14 13.74 -17.53 -46.14
C ARG A 14 14.80 -17.94 -47.15
N ASN A 15 15.08 -19.24 -47.27
CA ASN A 15 16.11 -19.78 -48.14
C ASN A 15 15.57 -20.10 -49.56
N ASP A 16 14.25 -20.02 -49.76
CA ASP A 16 13.58 -20.31 -51.02
C ASP A 16 13.33 -19.02 -51.85
N SER A 17 12.68 -19.12 -53.00
CA SER A 17 12.44 -18.05 -53.96
C SER A 17 11.75 -16.80 -53.39
N GLY A 18 11.77 -15.66 -54.11
CA GLY A 18 11.36 -14.34 -53.63
C GLY A 18 9.97 -14.24 -52.99
N PHE A 19 9.00 -15.07 -53.42
CA PHE A 19 7.66 -15.09 -52.80
C PHE A 19 7.69 -15.71 -51.38
N ALA A 20 8.35 -16.83 -51.25
CA ALA A 20 8.53 -17.51 -49.93
C ALA A 20 9.27 -16.62 -48.93
N LYS A 21 10.25 -15.85 -49.38
CA LYS A 21 10.97 -14.87 -48.59
C LYS A 21 10.08 -13.71 -48.10
N SER A 22 9.18 -13.23 -48.96
CA SER A 22 8.18 -12.24 -48.59
C SER A 22 7.21 -12.74 -47.53
N VAL A 23 6.75 -13.97 -47.66
CA VAL A 23 5.88 -14.62 -46.65
C VAL A 23 6.62 -14.83 -45.33
N ALA A 24 7.86 -15.30 -45.38
CA ALA A 24 8.68 -15.51 -44.17
C ALA A 24 8.90 -14.23 -43.35
N ASN A 25 9.08 -13.08 -44.06
CA ASN A 25 9.25 -11.79 -43.36
C ASN A 25 7.96 -11.27 -42.70
N ASN A 26 6.80 -11.73 -43.19
CA ASN A 26 5.49 -11.36 -42.66
C ASN A 26 4.91 -12.41 -41.72
N LEU A 27 5.63 -13.49 -41.42
CA LEU A 27 5.18 -14.48 -40.46
C LEU A 27 5.08 -13.87 -39.06
N TYR A 28 3.85 -13.70 -38.61
CA TYR A 28 3.56 -13.23 -37.27
C TYR A 28 3.64 -14.38 -36.23
N SER A 29 4.53 -14.25 -35.26
CA SER A 29 4.59 -15.19 -34.15
C SER A 29 3.82 -14.64 -32.94
N PRO A 30 2.65 -15.19 -32.59
CA PRO A 30 1.91 -14.75 -31.41
C PRO A 30 2.69 -14.88 -30.10
N ARG A 31 3.62 -15.83 -30.04
CA ARG A 31 4.46 -16.05 -28.84
C ARG A 31 5.53 -14.99 -28.65
N MET A 32 6.19 -14.55 -29.73
CA MET A 32 7.18 -13.47 -29.66
C MET A 32 6.55 -12.15 -29.20
N ASN A 33 5.33 -11.87 -29.69
CA ASN A 33 4.60 -10.68 -29.25
C ASN A 33 4.19 -10.77 -27.76
N ASN A 34 3.80 -11.96 -27.30
CA ASN A 34 3.48 -12.19 -25.89
C ASN A 34 4.71 -12.02 -24.97
N ASP A 35 5.90 -12.38 -25.40
CA ASP A 35 7.11 -12.21 -24.60
C ASP A 35 7.48 -10.72 -24.44
N SER A 36 7.34 -9.93 -25.51
CA SER A 36 7.55 -8.48 -25.46
C SER A 36 6.53 -7.79 -24.53
N VAL A 37 5.25 -8.19 -24.62
CA VAL A 37 4.20 -7.70 -23.73
C VAL A 37 4.46 -8.11 -22.27
N ARG A 38 4.94 -9.33 -22.02
CA ARG A 38 5.29 -9.79 -20.67
C ARG A 38 6.42 -8.95 -20.07
N VAL A 39 7.45 -8.64 -20.84
CA VAL A 39 8.57 -7.79 -20.38
C VAL A 39 8.07 -6.39 -20.04
N LEU A 40 7.24 -5.79 -20.88
CA LEU A 40 6.62 -4.48 -20.62
C LEU A 40 5.80 -4.50 -19.33
N LEU A 41 4.95 -5.52 -19.15
CA LEU A 41 4.13 -5.67 -17.95
C LEU A 41 5.00 -5.87 -16.70
N LEU A 42 6.13 -6.58 -16.82
CA LEU A 42 7.05 -6.81 -15.73
C LEU A 42 7.73 -5.50 -15.30
N ILE A 43 8.21 -4.70 -16.26
CA ILE A 43 8.78 -3.39 -16.00
C ILE A 43 7.75 -2.49 -15.31
N LEU A 44 6.54 -2.41 -15.85
CA LEU A 44 5.44 -1.61 -15.30
C LEU A 44 5.10 -2.04 -13.87
N LYS A 45 5.11 -3.35 -13.61
CA LYS A 45 4.87 -3.93 -12.30
C LYS A 45 5.95 -3.55 -11.29
N ILE A 46 7.22 -3.60 -11.68
CA ILE A 46 8.35 -3.20 -10.81
C ILE A 46 8.23 -1.72 -10.44
N PHE A 47 7.98 -0.84 -11.41
CA PHE A 47 7.78 0.58 -11.15
C PHE A 47 6.59 0.82 -10.21
N THR A 48 5.46 0.18 -10.46
CA THR A 48 4.25 0.32 -9.63
C THR A 48 4.51 -0.10 -8.20
N TYR A 49 5.13 -1.26 -7.96
CA TYR A 49 5.47 -1.71 -6.61
C TYR A 49 6.51 -0.80 -5.94
N GLY A 50 7.48 -0.29 -6.69
CA GLY A 50 8.44 0.68 -6.19
C GLY A 50 7.76 1.95 -5.67
N PHE A 51 6.82 2.51 -6.44
CA PHE A 51 6.02 3.65 -6.01
C PHE A 51 5.14 3.35 -4.80
N ILE A 52 4.49 2.18 -4.76
CA ILE A 52 3.66 1.77 -3.62
C ILE A 52 4.50 1.72 -2.34
N ILE A 53 5.68 1.11 -2.39
CA ILE A 53 6.58 1.02 -1.23
C ILE A 53 7.01 2.43 -0.78
N LEU A 54 7.40 3.30 -1.70
CA LEU A 54 7.85 4.65 -1.39
C LEU A 54 6.72 5.48 -0.72
N ILE A 55 5.54 5.47 -1.31
CA ILE A 55 4.37 6.17 -0.75
C ILE A 55 4.00 5.57 0.62
N SER A 56 4.03 4.26 0.76
CA SER A 56 3.75 3.59 2.04
C SER A 56 4.71 4.02 3.14
N LEU A 57 6.00 4.15 2.85
CA LEU A 57 6.99 4.63 3.82
C LEU A 57 6.71 6.08 4.26
N ILE A 58 6.34 6.95 3.32
CA ILE A 58 5.97 8.34 3.64
C ILE A 58 4.72 8.37 4.53
N VAL A 59 3.71 7.58 4.20
CA VAL A 59 2.46 7.48 4.98
C VAL A 59 2.74 6.96 6.39
N ILE A 60 3.54 5.91 6.53
CA ILE A 60 3.93 5.35 7.83
C ILE A 60 4.64 6.41 8.67
N ALA A 61 5.59 7.15 8.09
CA ALA A 61 6.30 8.22 8.78
C ALA A 61 5.33 9.34 9.25
N ASN A 62 4.38 9.73 8.41
CA ASN A 62 3.37 10.73 8.76
C ASN A 62 2.43 10.27 9.87
N ILE A 63 1.94 9.03 9.81
CA ILE A 63 1.10 8.46 10.87
C ILE A 63 1.86 8.43 12.18
N PHE A 64 3.11 7.96 12.14
CA PHE A 64 3.98 7.89 13.31
C PHE A 64 4.19 9.27 13.94
N ASN A 65 4.52 10.29 13.14
CA ASN A 65 4.70 11.65 13.61
C ASN A 65 3.42 12.22 14.22
N THR A 66 2.27 12.05 13.53
CA THR A 66 0.97 12.56 13.98
C THR A 66 0.55 11.93 15.31
N ILE A 67 0.62 10.61 15.42
CA ILE A 67 0.25 9.90 16.66
C ILE A 67 1.20 10.29 17.80
N SER A 68 2.52 10.30 17.54
CA SER A 68 3.51 10.69 18.53
C SER A 68 3.27 12.10 19.08
N THR A 69 3.01 13.05 18.19
CA THR A 69 2.72 14.44 18.57
C THR A 69 1.42 14.55 19.39
N ASN A 70 0.34 13.90 18.93
CA ASN A 70 -0.93 13.92 19.67
C ASN A 70 -0.82 13.34 21.06
N VAL A 71 -0.09 12.24 21.22
CA VAL A 71 0.15 11.61 22.51
C VAL A 71 1.01 12.51 23.42
N MET A 72 2.03 13.18 22.85
CA MET A 72 2.88 14.12 23.60
C MET A 72 2.11 15.36 24.08
N LEU A 73 1.24 15.93 23.25
CA LEU A 73 0.42 17.08 23.59
C LEU A 73 -0.53 16.80 24.78
N ARG A 74 -1.00 15.56 24.90
CA ARG A 74 -1.89 15.14 25.98
C ARG A 74 -1.16 14.68 27.25
N ARG A 75 0.16 14.81 27.31
CA ARG A 75 0.97 14.38 28.46
C ARG A 75 0.51 15.01 29.78
N LYS A 76 0.08 16.28 29.75
CA LYS A 76 -0.45 16.98 30.95
C LYS A 76 -1.79 16.38 31.40
N GLU A 77 -2.69 16.07 30.49
CA GLU A 77 -3.97 15.41 30.82
C GLU A 77 -3.73 14.06 31.50
N PHE A 78 -2.71 13.31 31.04
CA PHE A 78 -2.31 12.04 31.65
C PHE A 78 -1.74 12.21 33.07
N ALA A 79 -0.93 13.24 33.30
CA ALA A 79 -0.43 13.53 34.60
C ALA A 79 -1.55 13.87 35.60
N MET A 80 -2.57 14.63 35.14
CA MET A 80 -3.76 14.94 35.93
C MET A 80 -4.60 13.70 36.24
N LEU A 81 -4.86 12.85 35.26
CA LEU A 81 -5.63 11.61 35.41
C LEU A 81 -4.92 10.63 36.38
N LYS A 82 -3.61 10.57 36.34
CA LYS A 82 -2.79 9.78 37.27
C LYS A 82 -2.88 10.32 38.71
N SER A 83 -2.95 11.64 38.89
CA SER A 83 -3.11 12.29 40.17
C SER A 83 -4.47 12.02 40.81
N VAL A 84 -5.51 11.80 40.02
CA VAL A 84 -6.87 11.44 40.47
C VAL A 84 -7.01 9.92 40.73
N GLY A 85 -5.93 9.13 40.51
CA GLY A 85 -5.91 7.71 40.84
C GLY A 85 -6.14 6.77 39.65
N MET A 86 -6.02 7.25 38.41
CA MET A 86 -6.08 6.38 37.27
C MET A 86 -4.93 5.39 37.24
N THR A 87 -5.25 4.09 37.08
CA THR A 87 -4.25 3.04 36.93
C THR A 87 -3.57 3.07 35.59
N LEU A 88 -2.31 2.60 35.49
CA LEU A 88 -1.59 2.49 34.18
C LEU A 88 -2.33 1.61 33.21
N GLY A 89 -3.01 0.56 33.65
CA GLY A 89 -3.81 -0.31 32.77
C GLY A 89 -5.08 0.35 32.25
N GLY A 90 -5.72 1.23 33.03
CA GLY A 90 -6.85 2.05 32.59
C GLY A 90 -6.44 3.01 31.47
N PHE A 91 -5.29 3.64 31.62
CA PHE A 91 -4.68 4.49 30.63
C PHE A 91 -4.39 3.74 29.31
N ASP A 92 -3.71 2.58 29.37
CA ASP A 92 -3.40 1.78 28.18
C ASP A 92 -4.67 1.38 27.42
N ARG A 93 -5.72 1.03 28.13
CA ARG A 93 -7.00 0.65 27.51
C ARG A 93 -7.67 1.82 26.83
N MET A 94 -7.68 3.00 27.45
CA MET A 94 -8.21 4.23 26.87
C MET A 94 -7.50 4.59 25.56
N MET A 95 -6.18 4.54 25.57
CA MET A 95 -5.36 4.85 24.39
C MET A 95 -5.54 3.83 23.27
N ASN A 96 -5.69 2.54 23.60
CA ASN A 96 -5.97 1.52 22.59
C ASN A 96 -7.30 1.76 21.86
N TYR A 97 -8.34 2.19 22.58
CA TYR A 97 -9.62 2.57 21.96
C TYR A 97 -9.48 3.80 21.06
N GLU A 98 -8.70 4.77 21.46
CA GLU A 98 -8.44 5.96 20.65
C GLU A 98 -7.71 5.60 19.36
N CYS A 99 -6.70 4.73 19.42
CA CYS A 99 -6.03 4.19 18.24
C CYS A 99 -6.98 3.46 17.30
N LEU A 100 -7.84 2.62 17.85
CA LEU A 100 -8.86 1.92 17.07
C LEU A 100 -9.73 2.91 16.31
N LEU A 101 -10.17 3.98 16.98
CA LEU A 101 -10.99 5.03 16.38
C LEU A 101 -10.25 5.77 15.25
N TYR A 102 -8.96 6.07 15.41
CA TYR A 102 -8.16 6.66 14.33
C TYR A 102 -8.07 5.75 13.11
N GLY A 103 -7.78 4.46 13.32
CA GLY A 103 -7.74 3.46 12.27
C GLY A 103 -9.08 3.32 11.54
N VAL A 104 -10.17 3.19 12.30
CA VAL A 104 -11.53 3.07 11.76
C VAL A 104 -11.93 4.32 10.97
N LYS A 105 -11.71 5.53 11.50
CA LYS A 105 -12.01 6.78 10.79
C LYS A 105 -11.23 6.89 9.49
N GLY A 106 -9.93 6.58 9.50
CA GLY A 106 -9.12 6.57 8.29
C GLY A 106 -9.63 5.61 7.22
N LEU A 107 -10.00 4.39 7.61
CA LEU A 107 -10.56 3.38 6.71
C LEU A 107 -11.97 3.76 6.21
N LEU A 108 -12.80 4.37 7.06
CA LEU A 108 -14.17 4.77 6.71
C LEU A 108 -14.21 5.81 5.59
N PHE A 109 -13.23 6.70 5.50
CA PHE A 109 -13.10 7.67 4.42
C PHE A 109 -12.21 7.14 3.28
N GLY A 110 -11.13 6.44 3.62
CA GLY A 110 -10.16 5.96 2.64
C GLY A 110 -10.69 4.86 1.73
N LEU A 111 -11.40 3.87 2.28
CA LEU A 111 -11.94 2.76 1.49
C LEU A 111 -12.99 3.20 0.46
N PRO A 112 -14.03 3.99 0.81
CA PRO A 112 -14.99 4.47 -0.18
C PRO A 112 -14.33 5.28 -1.29
N LEU A 113 -13.38 6.15 -0.95
CA LEU A 113 -12.63 6.92 -1.94
C LEU A 113 -11.81 6.01 -2.87
N ALA A 114 -11.14 5.00 -2.33
CA ALA A 114 -10.40 4.03 -3.11
C ALA A 114 -11.30 3.22 -4.06
N PHE A 115 -12.49 2.79 -3.60
CA PHE A 115 -13.48 2.12 -4.43
C PHE A 115 -14.02 3.02 -5.54
N LEU A 116 -14.29 4.29 -5.23
CA LEU A 116 -14.77 5.27 -6.21
C LEU A 116 -13.72 5.49 -7.31
N LEU A 117 -12.45 5.66 -6.93
CA LEU A 117 -11.35 5.80 -7.89
C LEU A 117 -11.17 4.53 -8.73
N ASN A 118 -11.23 3.36 -8.12
CA ASN A 118 -11.14 2.08 -8.84
C ASN A 118 -12.28 1.95 -9.86
N PHE A 119 -13.51 2.29 -9.46
CA PHE A 119 -14.67 2.28 -10.36
C PHE A 119 -14.53 3.29 -11.51
N ALA A 120 -14.05 4.51 -11.24
CA ALA A 120 -13.82 5.53 -12.24
C ALA A 120 -12.76 5.08 -13.28
N ILE A 121 -11.65 4.49 -12.81
CA ILE A 121 -10.60 3.95 -13.68
C ILE A 121 -11.15 2.80 -14.54
N TYR A 122 -11.91 1.89 -13.93
CA TYR A 122 -12.54 0.78 -14.64
C TYR A 122 -13.45 1.30 -15.76
N HIS A 123 -14.32 2.25 -15.46
CA HIS A 123 -15.27 2.80 -16.43
C HIS A 123 -14.54 3.55 -17.56
N SER A 124 -13.47 4.28 -17.26
CA SER A 124 -12.74 5.08 -18.24
C SER A 124 -11.85 4.25 -19.17
N LEU A 125 -11.23 3.19 -18.67
CA LEU A 125 -10.23 2.41 -19.40
C LEU A 125 -10.78 1.08 -19.93
N LEU A 126 -11.62 0.41 -19.18
CA LEU A 126 -12.05 -0.96 -19.42
C LEU A 126 -13.53 -1.07 -19.81
N GLY A 127 -14.30 0.02 -19.69
CA GLY A 127 -15.72 0.03 -20.01
C GLY A 127 -16.05 -0.28 -21.47
N ALA A 128 -15.06 -0.20 -22.37
CA ALA A 128 -15.17 -0.61 -23.77
C ALA A 128 -14.73 -2.07 -24.03
N MET A 129 -14.17 -2.74 -23.02
CA MET A 129 -13.73 -4.13 -23.06
C MET A 129 -14.65 -4.96 -22.17
N ASP A 130 -15.06 -6.15 -22.65
CA ASP A 130 -15.97 -7.07 -21.93
C ASP A 130 -15.26 -7.76 -20.74
N VAL A 131 -14.59 -6.95 -19.90
CA VAL A 131 -13.86 -7.41 -18.72
C VAL A 131 -14.71 -7.13 -17.49
N GLY A 132 -15.13 -8.17 -16.77
CA GLY A 132 -15.95 -8.03 -15.57
C GLY A 132 -15.23 -7.23 -14.46
N PHE A 133 -15.96 -6.35 -13.77
CA PHE A 133 -15.45 -5.61 -12.62
C PHE A 133 -15.14 -6.58 -11.46
N GLN A 134 -13.89 -6.68 -11.06
CA GLN A 134 -13.44 -7.51 -9.95
C GLN A 134 -12.87 -6.64 -8.83
N ILE A 135 -13.42 -6.82 -7.64
CA ILE A 135 -12.90 -6.16 -6.42
C ILE A 135 -11.75 -7.00 -5.88
N PRO A 136 -10.54 -6.43 -5.71
CA PRO A 136 -9.40 -7.16 -5.17
C PRO A 136 -9.48 -7.29 -3.64
N TRP A 137 -10.36 -8.16 -3.14
CA TRP A 137 -10.59 -8.35 -1.69
C TRP A 137 -9.32 -8.65 -0.90
N GLY A 138 -8.37 -9.39 -1.50
CA GLY A 138 -7.08 -9.67 -0.88
C GLY A 138 -6.27 -8.40 -0.60
N SER A 139 -6.23 -7.48 -1.56
CA SER A 139 -5.55 -6.19 -1.38
C SER A 139 -6.23 -5.32 -0.33
N VAL A 140 -7.57 -5.32 -0.30
CA VAL A 140 -8.36 -4.60 0.73
C VAL A 140 -8.03 -5.13 2.12
N ALA A 141 -7.99 -6.45 2.31
CA ALA A 141 -7.65 -7.06 3.59
C ALA A 141 -6.22 -6.70 4.04
N ILE A 142 -5.24 -6.72 3.12
CA ILE A 142 -3.84 -6.33 3.41
C ILE A 142 -3.77 -4.86 3.85
N VAL A 143 -4.49 -3.96 3.18
CA VAL A 143 -4.51 -2.53 3.54
C VAL A 143 -5.14 -2.33 4.91
N VAL A 144 -6.27 -2.96 5.19
CA VAL A 144 -6.95 -2.85 6.49
C VAL A 144 -6.04 -3.32 7.61
N LEU A 145 -5.45 -4.51 7.48
CA LEU A 145 -4.50 -5.04 8.46
C LEU A 145 -3.26 -4.14 8.60
N GLY A 146 -2.71 -3.66 7.49
CA GLY A 146 -1.54 -2.77 7.48
C GLY A 146 -1.79 -1.46 8.24
N VAL A 147 -2.95 -0.83 8.04
CA VAL A 147 -3.33 0.39 8.76
C VAL A 147 -3.37 0.13 10.27
N PHE A 148 -4.03 -0.93 10.72
CA PHE A 148 -4.08 -1.24 12.15
C PHE A 148 -2.69 -1.55 12.74
N VAL A 149 -1.86 -2.33 12.03
CA VAL A 149 -0.48 -2.62 12.47
C VAL A 149 0.32 -1.34 12.65
N VAL A 150 0.28 -0.42 11.68
CA VAL A 150 1.03 0.84 11.74
C VAL A 150 0.51 1.73 12.88
N VAL A 151 -0.81 1.88 13.02
CA VAL A 151 -1.42 2.71 14.07
C VAL A 151 -1.09 2.17 15.45
N PHE A 152 -1.23 0.86 15.69
CA PHE A 152 -0.90 0.25 16.99
C PHE A 152 0.61 0.32 17.28
N ALA A 153 1.48 0.06 16.30
CA ALA A 153 2.92 0.15 16.50
C ALA A 153 3.35 1.58 16.85
N SER A 154 2.82 2.59 16.16
CA SER A 154 3.10 4.01 16.44
C SER A 154 2.67 4.41 17.84
N MET A 155 1.50 3.91 18.25
CA MET A 155 0.97 4.18 19.59
C MET A 155 1.79 3.52 20.68
N MET A 156 2.11 2.24 20.56
CA MET A 156 2.93 1.52 21.53
C MET A 156 4.28 2.22 21.73
N TYR A 157 4.90 2.66 20.64
CA TYR A 157 6.16 3.40 20.73
C TYR A 157 6.00 4.73 21.49
N SER A 158 4.97 5.50 21.15
CA SER A 158 4.72 6.81 21.78
C SER A 158 4.39 6.68 23.26
N MET A 159 3.60 5.67 23.63
CA MET A 159 3.28 5.38 25.03
C MET A 159 4.50 4.91 25.83
N HIS A 160 5.35 4.06 25.24
CA HIS A 160 6.57 3.62 25.91
C HIS A 160 7.47 4.82 26.25
N LYS A 161 7.58 5.78 25.35
CA LYS A 161 8.34 7.01 25.56
C LYS A 161 7.77 7.85 26.72
N ILE A 162 6.44 8.02 26.79
CA ILE A 162 5.80 8.79 27.87
C ILE A 162 5.91 8.08 29.23
N LYS A 163 5.78 6.76 29.28
CA LYS A 163 5.92 6.01 30.53
C LYS A 163 7.32 6.08 31.13
N LYS A 164 8.33 6.24 30.27
CA LYS A 164 9.74 6.35 30.69
C LYS A 164 10.09 7.74 31.24
N ASP A 165 9.37 8.77 30.79
CA ASP A 165 9.59 10.13 31.27
C ASP A 165 8.91 10.33 32.64
N ASN A 166 9.65 10.82 33.63
CA ASN A 166 9.12 11.08 34.98
C ASN A 166 8.04 12.16 34.96
N PRO A 167 6.82 11.89 35.48
CA PRO A 167 5.73 12.88 35.50
C PRO A 167 6.06 14.18 36.22
N ILE A 168 6.99 14.12 37.19
CA ILE A 168 7.40 15.26 38.03
C ILE A 168 8.20 16.30 37.25
N GLU A 169 9.03 15.87 36.27
CA GLU A 169 9.78 16.78 35.42
C GLU A 169 8.87 17.50 34.38
N ALA A 170 7.79 16.86 33.95
CA ALA A 170 6.84 17.45 33.02
C ALA A 170 6.06 18.63 33.62
N LEU A 171 5.82 18.60 34.92
CA LEU A 171 5.16 19.67 35.69
C LEU A 171 6.12 20.79 36.10
N LYS A 172 7.42 20.49 36.26
CA LYS A 172 8.45 21.45 36.72
C LYS A 172 8.98 22.35 35.60
N ASN A 173 9.03 21.87 34.34
CA ASN A 173 9.60 22.65 33.22
C ASN A 173 8.67 23.71 32.63
N ASP A 174 7.49 23.93 33.20
CA ASP A 174 6.55 24.97 32.73
C ASP A 174 6.61 26.28 33.60
N ASN A 175 7.53 26.36 34.56
CA ASN A 175 7.69 27.54 35.43
C ASN A 175 8.96 28.36 35.12
N ILE A 176 9.47 28.30 33.86
CA ILE A 176 10.54 29.19 33.41
C ILE A 176 10.09 29.91 32.14
#